data_09c6ecb6f4e010c446eb159d4f7e95f3
#
_entry.id   09c6ecb6f4e010c446eb159d4f7e95f3
#
_cell.length_a   1.000
_cell.length_b   1.000
_cell.length_c   1.000
_cell.angle_alpha   90.00
_cell.angle_beta   90.00
_cell.angle_gamma   90.00
#
_symmetry.space_group_name_H-M   'P 1'
#
loop_
_entity.id
_entity.type
_entity.pdbx_description
1 polymer ?
#
loop_
_entity_poly.entity_id
_entity_poly.type
_entity_poly.pdbx_seq_one_letter_code
_entity_poly.pdbx_strand_id
1 'polypeptide(L)'
;SEKSPYFEIAEKYGVKIDFRPFIKVESLTSKEFRQQKISLLDHTAVVFTSRHAIDHFFNLCTELRVTIPETMKYFCTSETISLYIQKYVQYRKRKVFFGATGKFQDLLPLIVKHSGEKYFIPMSDVHNDEIKNALDQNKIQHTEAVMYRTVSNDFTPEEKFDYDMLVF
;
A
#
# COMPACT_ATOMS: atom_id res chain seq x y z
N SER A 1 33.36 9.28 -0.20
CA SER A 1 32.86 9.66 -0.29
C SER A 1 32.54 9.82 -0.55
N GLU A 2 32.67 9.68 -0.27
CA GLU A 2 32.23 10.09 -0.22
C GLU A 2 32.13 10.46 -0.16
N LYS A 3 32.56 10.50 -0.13
CA LYS A 3 32.42 11.04 0.25
C LYS A 3 32.51 11.47 0.35
N SER A 4 33.13 11.54 0.66
CA SER A 4 33.06 12.06 1.18
C SER A 4 33.10 12.48 1.64
N PRO A 5 33.43 12.51 1.94
CA PRO A 5 33.26 12.96 2.69
C PRO A 5 32.69 12.96 3.01
N TYR A 6 32.40 12.68 2.98
CA TYR A 6 31.55 12.58 3.34
C TYR A 6 31.57 11.88 3.49
N PHE A 7 32.02 11.64 3.50
CA PHE A 7 31.94 11.17 3.88
C PHE A 7 32.74 11.06 4.25
N GLU A 8 33.20 11.18 4.56
CA GLU A 8 33.56 11.36 5.03
C GLU A 8 33.56 11.28 5.57
N ILE A 9 33.66 11.16 5.80
CA ILE A 9 33.39 11.20 6.37
C ILE A 9 33.16 10.39 6.64
N ALA A 10 33.33 10.10 6.87
CA ALA A 10 33.08 9.38 7.06
C ALA A 10 33.55 8.70 7.15
N GLU A 11 33.90 8.70 7.43
CA GLU A 11 34.09 8.34 7.51
C GLU A 11 34.43 8.15 7.82
N LYS A 12 34.86 8.00 8.02
CA LYS A 12 34.79 8.16 8.35
C LYS A 12 34.38 8.09 8.90
N TYR A 13 34.18 7.98 9.07
CA TYR A 13 33.21 7.96 9.36
C TYR A 13 32.67 7.55 9.43
N GLY A 14 33.93 7.69 10.17
CA GLY A 14 33.31 6.59 9.91
C GLY A 14 31.98 6.66 9.49
N VAL A 15 31.87 7.39 8.78
CA VAL A 15 30.60 7.28 8.30
C VAL A 15 30.20 5.90 8.06
N LYS A 16 29.20 5.54 8.72
CA LYS A 16 28.68 4.28 8.46
C LYS A 16 27.74 4.36 7.31
N ILE A 17 28.04 3.66 6.28
CA ILE A 17 27.13 3.58 5.15
C ILE A 17 26.23 2.42 5.37
N ASP A 18 24.95 2.68 5.31
CA ASP A 18 23.95 1.67 5.51
C ASP A 18 23.55 1.08 4.16
N PHE A 19 24.00 -0.11 3.87
CA PHE A 19 23.74 -0.76 2.61
C PHE A 19 22.48 -1.60 2.63
N ARG A 20 21.40 -1.03 3.08
CA ARG A 20 20.15 -1.75 3.01
C ARG A 20 19.69 -1.91 1.57
N PRO A 21 18.98 -2.97 1.25
CA PRO A 21 18.39 -3.10 -0.05
C PRO A 21 17.50 -1.92 -0.34
N PHE A 22 17.58 -1.42 -1.53
CA PHE A 22 16.68 -0.37 -1.95
C PHE A 22 15.35 -1.01 -2.31
N ILE A 23 14.30 -0.63 -1.59
CA ILE A 23 12.99 -1.22 -1.75
C ILE A 23 12.10 -0.25 -2.50
N LYS A 24 11.50 -0.73 -3.56
CA LYS A 24 10.56 0.03 -4.35
C LYS A 24 9.22 -0.69 -4.37
N VAL A 25 8.18 0.09 -4.60
CA VAL A 25 6.84 -0.44 -4.73
C VAL A 25 6.36 -0.16 -6.14
N GLU A 26 5.84 -1.18 -6.81
CA GLU A 26 5.28 -0.99 -8.14
C GLU A 26 3.89 -1.60 -8.24
N SER A 27 3.06 -0.99 -9.06
CA SER A 27 1.69 -1.47 -9.28
C SER A 27 1.69 -2.76 -10.07
N LEU A 28 0.74 -3.61 -9.78
CA LEU A 28 0.43 -4.70 -10.68
C LEU A 28 -0.14 -4.14 -11.98
N THR A 29 0.04 -4.87 -13.06
CA THR A 29 -0.65 -4.52 -14.30
C THR A 29 -2.12 -4.90 -14.21
N SER A 30 -2.94 -4.33 -15.07
CA SER A 30 -4.35 -4.69 -15.11
C SER A 30 -4.53 -6.18 -15.42
N LYS A 31 -3.66 -6.73 -16.27
CA LYS A 31 -3.70 -8.14 -16.60
C LYS A 31 -3.44 -9.01 -15.37
N GLU A 32 -2.40 -8.65 -14.59
CA GLU A 32 -2.07 -9.38 -13.38
C GLU A 32 -3.21 -9.31 -12.37
N PHE A 33 -3.80 -8.13 -12.21
CA PHE A 33 -4.90 -7.97 -11.27
C PHE A 33 -6.10 -8.82 -11.68
N ARG A 34 -6.41 -8.87 -12.97
CA ARG A 34 -7.55 -9.64 -13.47
C ARG A 34 -7.42 -11.14 -13.18
N GLN A 35 -6.18 -11.62 -13.04
CA GLN A 35 -5.96 -13.02 -12.73
C GLN A 35 -6.48 -13.40 -11.34
N GLN A 36 -6.67 -12.44 -10.45
CA GLN A 36 -7.22 -12.69 -9.13
C GLN A 36 -8.74 -12.87 -9.17
N LYS A 37 -9.38 -12.50 -10.27
CA LYS A 37 -10.82 -12.66 -10.49
C LYS A 37 -11.64 -11.97 -9.41
N ILE A 38 -11.24 -10.76 -9.06
CA ILE A 38 -11.92 -9.96 -8.05
C ILE A 38 -12.70 -8.86 -8.74
N SER A 39 -13.97 -8.72 -8.39
CA SER A 39 -14.81 -7.64 -8.91
C SER A 39 -14.80 -6.47 -7.93
N LEU A 40 -14.14 -5.40 -8.32
CA LEU A 40 -14.00 -4.23 -7.46
C LEU A 40 -15.35 -3.58 -7.18
N LEU A 41 -16.21 -3.51 -8.17
CA LEU A 41 -17.51 -2.85 -8.03
C LEU A 41 -18.54 -3.62 -7.23
N ASP A 42 -18.24 -4.86 -6.86
CA ASP A 42 -19.10 -5.61 -5.95
C ASP A 42 -18.92 -5.18 -4.52
N HIS A 43 -18.03 -4.25 -4.25
CA HIS A 43 -17.71 -3.79 -2.90
C HIS A 43 -18.27 -2.39 -2.67
N THR A 44 -18.55 -2.08 -1.39
CA THR A 44 -19.18 -0.81 -1.01
C THR A 44 -18.25 0.08 -0.20
N ALA A 45 -17.14 -0.46 0.25
CA ALA A 45 -16.18 0.28 1.06
C ALA A 45 -14.76 -0.20 0.75
N VAL A 46 -13.79 0.70 0.90
CA VAL A 46 -12.38 0.39 0.69
C VAL A 46 -11.62 0.73 1.95
N VAL A 47 -10.71 -0.13 2.37
CA VAL A 47 -9.84 0.10 3.53
C VAL A 47 -8.46 0.48 3.05
N PHE A 48 -8.00 1.67 3.44
CA PHE A 48 -6.67 2.14 3.08
C PHE A 48 -5.77 2.20 4.30
N THR A 49 -4.63 1.57 4.22
CA THR A 49 -3.66 1.52 5.32
C THR A 49 -2.41 2.36 5.06
N SER A 50 -2.26 2.88 3.85
CA SER A 50 -1.11 3.68 3.49
C SER A 50 -1.44 4.53 2.27
N ARG A 51 -0.62 5.55 2.04
CA ARG A 51 -0.76 6.37 0.83
C ARG A 51 -0.42 5.58 -0.42
N HIS A 52 0.51 4.63 -0.31
CA HIS A 52 0.81 3.74 -1.43
C HIS A 52 -0.41 2.94 -1.86
N ALA A 53 -1.17 2.45 -0.89
CA ALA A 53 -2.39 1.71 -1.21
C ALA A 53 -3.38 2.59 -1.97
N ILE A 54 -3.49 3.85 -1.58
CA ILE A 54 -4.38 4.79 -2.26
C ILE A 54 -3.93 5.02 -3.70
N ASP A 55 -2.65 5.32 -3.90
CA ASP A 55 -2.12 5.59 -5.24
C ASP A 55 -2.32 4.39 -6.16
N HIS A 56 -1.98 3.21 -5.67
CA HIS A 56 -2.07 2.01 -6.51
C HIS A 56 -3.50 1.61 -6.78
N PHE A 57 -4.39 1.81 -5.79
CA PHE A 57 -5.80 1.53 -5.98
C PHE A 57 -6.38 2.37 -7.11
N PHE A 58 -6.21 3.69 -7.05
CA PHE A 58 -6.80 4.56 -8.06
C PHE A 58 -6.11 4.45 -9.42
N ASN A 59 -4.79 4.24 -9.42
CA ASN A 59 -4.09 4.02 -10.68
C ASN A 59 -4.57 2.75 -11.38
N LEU A 60 -4.75 1.69 -10.62
CA LEU A 60 -5.22 0.43 -11.19
C LEU A 60 -6.67 0.55 -11.65
N CYS A 61 -7.51 1.29 -10.91
CA CYS A 61 -8.88 1.55 -11.36
C CYS A 61 -8.89 2.26 -12.70
N THR A 62 -7.98 3.20 -12.90
CA THR A 62 -7.87 3.90 -14.17
C THR A 62 -7.49 2.94 -15.29
N GLU A 63 -6.52 2.07 -15.04
CA GLU A 63 -6.10 1.08 -16.03
C GLU A 63 -7.21 0.09 -16.37
N LEU A 64 -7.97 -0.29 -15.37
CA LEU A 64 -9.09 -1.21 -15.55
C LEU A 64 -10.33 -0.55 -16.15
N ARG A 65 -10.28 0.78 -16.28
CA ARG A 65 -11.41 1.58 -16.73
C ARG A 65 -12.63 1.42 -15.85
N VAL A 66 -12.36 1.36 -14.55
CA VAL A 66 -13.41 1.25 -13.54
C VAL A 66 -13.65 2.62 -12.93
N THR A 67 -14.90 3.05 -12.93
CA THR A 67 -15.30 4.30 -12.30
C THR A 67 -15.80 3.99 -10.90
N ILE A 68 -15.19 4.61 -9.90
CA ILE A 68 -15.59 4.40 -8.51
C ILE A 68 -16.89 5.15 -8.26
N PRO A 69 -17.95 4.47 -7.76
CA PRO A 69 -19.21 5.15 -7.48
C PRO A 69 -19.05 6.20 -6.38
N GLU A 70 -19.85 7.24 -6.46
CA GLU A 70 -19.85 8.27 -5.42
C GLU A 70 -20.36 7.74 -4.09
N THR A 71 -21.02 6.61 -4.09
CA THR A 71 -21.50 5.96 -2.86
C THR A 71 -20.42 5.19 -2.12
N MET A 72 -19.26 5.01 -2.73
CA MET A 72 -18.18 4.24 -2.11
C MET A 72 -17.72 4.92 -0.82
N LYS A 73 -17.57 4.12 0.23
CA LYS A 73 -17.06 4.60 1.51
C LYS A 73 -15.58 4.27 1.63
N TYR A 74 -14.88 5.08 2.40
CA TYR A 74 -13.44 4.90 2.59
C TYR A 74 -13.12 4.83 4.07
N PHE A 75 -12.39 3.80 4.46
CA PHE A 75 -11.97 3.57 5.84
C PHE A 75 -10.46 3.62 5.88
N CYS A 76 -9.90 4.59 6.57
CA CYS A 76 -8.47 4.85 6.57
C CYS A 76 -7.91 4.70 7.98
N THR A 77 -6.66 4.27 8.08
CA THR A 77 -6.07 4.03 9.39
C THR A 77 -5.76 5.33 10.14
N SER A 78 -5.61 6.44 9.43
CA SER A 78 -5.36 7.73 10.08
C SER A 78 -6.02 8.86 9.29
N GLU A 79 -6.13 10.00 9.94
CA GLU A 79 -6.67 11.20 9.29
C GLU A 79 -5.81 11.63 8.11
N THR A 80 -4.50 11.56 8.26
CA THR A 80 -3.57 11.93 7.20
C THR A 80 -3.83 11.12 5.94
N ILE A 81 -4.04 9.82 6.11
CA ILE A 81 -4.34 8.94 4.97
C ILE A 81 -5.69 9.29 4.38
N SER A 82 -6.68 9.58 5.24
CA SER A 82 -8.02 9.94 4.75
C SER A 82 -7.99 11.22 3.91
N LEU A 83 -7.18 12.18 4.32
CA LEU A 83 -7.06 13.43 3.56
C LEU A 83 -6.36 13.24 2.22
N TYR A 84 -5.51 12.25 2.13
CA TYR A 84 -4.77 11.97 0.90
C TYR A 84 -5.69 11.55 -0.25
N ILE A 85 -6.86 10.97 0.04
CA ILE A 85 -7.77 10.55 -1.02
C ILE A 85 -8.32 11.72 -1.83
N GLN A 86 -8.22 12.94 -1.31
CA GLN A 86 -8.63 14.13 -2.05
C GLN A 86 -7.87 14.30 -3.36
N LYS A 87 -6.72 13.67 -3.48
CA LYS A 87 -5.95 13.67 -4.71
C LYS A 87 -6.71 13.03 -5.87
N TYR A 88 -7.62 12.11 -5.55
CA TYR A 88 -8.31 11.32 -6.56
C TYR A 88 -9.82 11.51 -6.60
N VAL A 89 -10.45 11.77 -5.45
CA VAL A 89 -11.91 11.88 -5.37
C VAL A 89 -12.27 13.07 -4.49
N GLN A 90 -13.51 13.51 -4.62
CA GLN A 90 -14.02 14.57 -3.77
C GLN A 90 -14.20 14.03 -2.35
N TYR A 91 -13.60 14.70 -1.39
CA TYR A 91 -13.72 14.31 0.02
C TYR A 91 -15.12 14.62 0.51
N ARG A 92 -15.80 13.60 1.03
CA ARG A 92 -17.13 13.78 1.61
C ARG A 92 -17.10 13.18 3.01
N LYS A 93 -17.22 14.05 3.99
CA LYS A 93 -17.05 13.70 5.39
C LYS A 93 -17.91 12.50 5.82
N ARG A 94 -19.12 12.40 5.29
CA ARG A 94 -20.04 11.33 5.68
C ARG A 94 -19.64 9.95 5.10
N LYS A 95 -18.71 9.94 4.18
CA LYS A 95 -18.27 8.68 3.53
C LYS A 95 -16.84 8.33 3.85
N VAL A 96 -16.16 9.13 4.63
CA VAL A 96 -14.75 8.91 4.94
C VAL A 96 -14.59 8.76 6.45
N PHE A 97 -14.04 7.64 6.85
CA PHE A 97 -13.84 7.29 8.25
C PHE A 97 -12.36 7.05 8.49
N PHE A 98 -11.87 7.39 9.67
CA PHE A 98 -10.46 7.16 9.95
C PHE A 98 -10.25 6.85 11.43
N GLY A 99 -9.18 6.09 11.70
CA GLY A 99 -8.79 5.79 13.06
C GLY A 99 -7.94 6.90 13.65
N ALA A 100 -7.81 6.89 14.96
CA ALA A 100 -7.14 7.98 15.67
C ALA A 100 -5.63 7.91 15.64
N THR A 101 -5.03 6.71 15.49
CA THR A 101 -3.60 6.54 15.73
C THR A 101 -2.82 6.05 14.51
N GLY A 102 -3.49 5.70 13.43
CA GLY A 102 -2.82 5.11 12.28
C GLY A 102 -2.70 3.60 12.35
N LYS A 103 -3.12 3.00 13.44
CA LYS A 103 -3.10 1.54 13.60
C LYS A 103 -4.45 0.98 13.19
N PHE A 104 -4.40 -0.18 12.52
CA PHE A 104 -5.64 -0.81 12.09
C PHE A 104 -6.57 -1.13 13.26
N GLN A 105 -6.00 -1.47 14.41
CA GLN A 105 -6.80 -1.79 15.60
C GLN A 105 -7.72 -0.65 16.02
N ASP A 106 -7.32 0.59 15.77
CA ASP A 106 -8.14 1.73 16.13
C ASP A 106 -9.18 2.06 15.06
N LEU A 107 -8.99 1.55 13.87
CA LEU A 107 -9.98 1.64 12.80
C LEU A 107 -11.03 0.55 12.92
N LEU A 108 -10.67 -0.58 13.50
CA LEU A 108 -11.56 -1.74 13.56
C LEU A 108 -12.92 -1.45 14.17
N PRO A 109 -13.04 -0.68 15.27
CA PRO A 109 -14.37 -0.39 15.81
C PRO A 109 -15.28 0.31 14.80
N LEU A 110 -14.75 1.17 13.96
CA LEU A 110 -15.55 1.82 12.92
C LEU A 110 -16.00 0.83 11.86
N ILE A 111 -15.13 -0.10 11.51
CA ILE A 111 -15.46 -1.14 10.53
C ILE A 111 -16.55 -2.04 11.10
N VAL A 112 -16.44 -2.41 12.36
CA VAL A 112 -17.45 -3.24 13.03
C VAL A 112 -18.79 -2.50 13.11
N LYS A 113 -18.74 -1.21 13.37
CA LYS A 113 -19.95 -0.39 13.41
C LYS A 113 -20.65 -0.39 12.04
N HIS A 114 -19.90 -0.54 10.98
CA HIS A 114 -20.43 -0.57 9.62
C HIS A 114 -20.31 -1.98 9.03
N SER A 115 -20.67 -2.99 9.79
CA SER A 115 -20.46 -4.39 9.43
C SER A 115 -21.27 -4.86 8.23
N GLY A 116 -22.25 -4.06 7.81
CA GLY A 116 -23.03 -4.40 6.62
C GLY A 116 -22.36 -4.06 5.30
N GLU A 117 -21.22 -3.38 5.33
CA GLU A 117 -20.51 -3.03 4.11
C GLU A 117 -19.71 -4.21 3.59
N LYS A 118 -19.42 -4.19 2.30
CA LYS A 118 -18.54 -5.17 1.68
C LYS A 118 -17.20 -4.49 1.46
N TYR A 119 -16.21 -4.90 2.22
CA TYR A 119 -14.93 -4.22 2.26
C TYR A 119 -13.96 -4.75 1.23
N PHE A 120 -13.34 -3.83 0.51
CA PHE A 120 -12.26 -4.14 -0.42
C PHE A 120 -10.96 -3.65 0.20
N ILE A 121 -9.96 -4.53 0.29
CA ILE A 121 -8.73 -4.22 0.98
C ILE A 121 -7.56 -4.32 0.02
N PRO A 122 -7.14 -3.19 -0.57
CA PRO A 122 -5.94 -3.21 -1.42
C PRO A 122 -4.70 -3.40 -0.55
N MET A 123 -3.80 -4.25 -1.00
CA MET A 123 -2.61 -4.57 -0.23
C MET A 123 -1.44 -4.93 -1.11
N SER A 124 -0.27 -4.97 -0.51
CA SER A 124 0.94 -5.44 -1.14
C SER A 124 0.94 -6.96 -1.19
N ASP A 125 1.77 -7.50 -2.07
CA ASP A 125 2.03 -8.94 -2.09
C ASP A 125 2.69 -9.41 -0.78
N VAL A 126 3.40 -8.50 -0.09
CA VAL A 126 3.99 -8.80 1.21
C VAL A 126 3.13 -8.16 2.28
N HIS A 127 2.43 -8.97 3.03
CA HIS A 127 1.53 -8.49 4.08
C HIS A 127 1.36 -9.57 5.14
N ASN A 128 0.90 -9.17 6.31
CA ASN A 128 0.54 -10.12 7.35
C ASN A 128 -0.98 -10.33 7.33
N ASP A 129 -1.46 -11.19 8.21
CA ASP A 129 -2.87 -11.53 8.26
C ASP A 129 -3.65 -10.78 9.33
N GLU A 130 -3.11 -9.69 9.84
CA GLU A 130 -3.75 -8.94 10.91
C GLU A 130 -5.15 -8.48 10.53
N ILE A 131 -5.29 -7.87 9.37
CA ILE A 131 -6.57 -7.35 8.90
C ILE A 131 -7.53 -8.49 8.62
N LYS A 132 -7.05 -9.50 7.90
CA LYS A 132 -7.86 -10.66 7.56
C LYS A 132 -8.40 -11.33 8.81
N ASN A 133 -7.54 -11.58 9.78
CA ASN A 133 -7.95 -12.26 11.01
C ASN A 133 -8.95 -11.43 11.81
N ALA A 134 -8.73 -10.12 11.90
CA ALA A 134 -9.63 -9.25 12.63
C ALA A 134 -11.02 -9.21 11.99
N LEU A 135 -11.08 -9.13 10.67
CA LEU A 135 -12.35 -9.10 9.96
C LEU A 135 -13.06 -10.45 10.00
N ASP A 136 -12.31 -11.53 9.90
CA ASP A 136 -12.89 -12.88 10.01
C ASP A 136 -13.46 -13.12 11.41
N GLN A 137 -12.75 -12.67 12.44
CA GLN A 137 -13.22 -12.83 13.82
C GLN A 137 -14.52 -12.06 14.07
N ASN A 138 -14.70 -10.96 13.39
CA ASN A 138 -15.88 -10.13 13.53
C ASN A 138 -16.94 -10.44 12.48
N LYS A 139 -16.71 -11.46 11.67
CA LYS A 139 -17.63 -11.92 10.62
C LYS A 139 -17.97 -10.82 9.64
N ILE A 140 -16.97 -10.05 9.24
CA ILE A 140 -17.13 -8.93 8.31
C ILE A 140 -16.76 -9.39 6.92
N GLN A 141 -17.65 -9.18 5.97
CA GLN A 141 -17.42 -9.55 4.59
C GLN A 141 -16.36 -8.65 3.97
N HIS A 142 -15.32 -9.26 3.42
CA HIS A 142 -14.21 -8.51 2.85
C HIS A 142 -13.50 -9.32 1.77
N THR A 143 -12.76 -8.61 0.92
CA THR A 143 -11.90 -9.22 -0.08
C THR A 143 -10.55 -8.53 -0.03
N GLU A 144 -9.50 -9.31 0.17
CA GLU A 144 -8.14 -8.80 0.08
C GLU A 144 -7.69 -8.89 -1.37
N ALA A 145 -7.13 -7.82 -1.87
CA ALA A 145 -6.71 -7.76 -3.26
C ALA A 145 -5.28 -7.24 -3.35
N VAL A 146 -4.41 -8.02 -3.95
CA VAL A 146 -3.04 -7.57 -4.18
C VAL A 146 -3.07 -6.60 -5.36
N MET A 147 -2.65 -5.38 -5.15
CA MET A 147 -2.66 -4.34 -6.17
C MET A 147 -1.27 -3.79 -6.45
N TYR A 148 -0.31 -4.07 -5.61
CA TYR A 148 1.05 -3.62 -5.80
C TYR A 148 2.01 -4.61 -5.16
N ARG A 149 3.28 -4.52 -5.56
CA ARG A 149 4.29 -5.44 -5.05
C ARG A 149 5.50 -4.67 -4.59
N THR A 150 6.19 -5.25 -3.62
CA THR A 150 7.46 -4.73 -3.14
C THR A 150 8.56 -5.38 -3.95
N VAL A 151 9.42 -4.57 -4.51
CA VAL A 151 10.53 -5.06 -5.31
C VAL A 151 11.81 -4.62 -4.62
N SER A 152 12.68 -5.58 -4.35
CA SER A 152 13.99 -5.28 -3.78
C SER A 152 14.94 -4.97 -4.91
N ASN A 153 15.67 -3.89 -4.78
CA ASN A 153 16.63 -3.48 -5.77
C ASN A 153 18.05 -3.76 -5.28
N ASP A 154 18.24 -4.91 -4.70
CA ASP A 154 19.55 -5.33 -4.23
C ASP A 154 20.49 -5.49 -5.39
N PHE A 155 21.69 -5.04 -5.21
CA PHE A 155 22.72 -5.32 -6.18
C PHE A 155 23.32 -6.66 -5.86
N THR A 156 23.11 -7.58 -6.74
CA THR A 156 23.72 -8.89 -6.58
C THR A 156 24.95 -8.94 -7.44
N PRO A 157 25.98 -9.66 -7.01
CA PRO A 157 27.22 -9.74 -7.77
C PRO A 157 27.03 -10.25 -9.19
N GLU A 158 26.06 -11.03 -9.41
CA GLU A 158 25.85 -11.55 -10.73
C GLU A 158 25.30 -10.51 -11.67
N GLU A 159 25.00 -9.42 -11.17
CA GLU A 159 24.60 -8.38 -12.06
C GLU A 159 25.77 -7.60 -12.49
N LYS A 160 26.20 -7.61 -12.31
CA LYS A 160 27.13 -6.85 -12.39
C LYS A 160 28.01 -7.19 -12.96
N PHE A 161 28.03 -7.94 -12.72
CA PHE A 161 28.52 -8.01 -12.94
C PHE A 161 29.09 -8.26 -13.49
N ASP A 162 29.26 -8.54 -13.65
CA ASP A 162 29.53 -8.49 -14.06
C ASP A 162 30.05 -7.92 -14.29
N TYR A 163 30.47 -7.65 -13.93
CA TYR A 163 30.69 -6.82 -13.85
C TYR A 163 31.53 -6.65 -13.82
N ASP A 164 31.98 -6.93 -13.63
CA ASP A 164 32.47 -6.59 -13.36
C ASP A 164 32.94 -6.27 -13.27
N MET A 165 33.08 -6.20 -12.84
CA MET A 165 33.08 -5.67 -12.53
C MET A 165 33.24 -5.18 -12.40
N LEU A 166 33.45 -5.05 -11.95
CA LEU A 166 33.32 -4.45 -11.56
C LEU A 166 33.58 -4.10 -11.36
N VAL A 167 33.99 -4.11 -11.12
CA VAL A 167 33.91 -3.60 -10.75
C VAL A 167 33.88 -3.28 -10.44
N PHE A 168 33.83 -3.41 -9.79
CA PHE A 168 33.65 -2.79 -9.43
C PHE A 168 34.00 -2.40 -9.31
#